data_e5027c680c29edb74b1a14e796e92752
#
_entry.id   e5027c680c29edb74b1a14e796e92752
#
_cell.length_a   1.000
_cell.length_b   1.000
_cell.length_c   1.000
_cell.angle_alpha   90.00
_cell.angle_beta   90.00
_cell.angle_gamma   90.00
#
_symmetry.space_group_name_H-M   'P 1'
#
loop_
_entity.id
_entity.type
_entity.pdbx_description
1 polymer ?
#
loop_
_entity_poly.entity_id
_entity_poly.type
_entity_poly.pdbx_seq_one_letter_code
_entity_poly.pdbx_strand_id
1 'polypeptide(L)'
;MTQKNIWNISVKELLEKYQVTEQGLTTARAEELRLEKGENILQESRRKSIPEVFISQFADLLVVILIIAAAISMFSGNTESTIVILLVLVINAILGTLQHVKAQRSLDSLRQLSSPSAKVIRDGVKREIPSKDIVPGDMIVLEAGDMIVADGRILHSYSLQANESSLTGESANVEKTDAVIEGDVALADRANMVYSGSLVTYGRAEMLVTATGMETELGKIAGLMNAAKERKTPLQESLDKFSSRLAILILIICAVVFCLCIYRRMTLLDSMMFAVALAVAAIPEALSSIVTIVQAFGTQKMAKENAIIKNLKAVESLGCVSVICSDKTGTLTQNKMTVQQIYIEDRLYEPDQLDLLLSLIHISEPTR
;
A
#
# COMPACT_ATOMS: atom_id res chain seq x y z
N MET A 1 -14.38 28.82 -21.53
CA MET A 1 -15.54 28.21 -20.85
C MET A 1 -14.99 27.50 -19.61
N THR A 2 -15.33 27.99 -18.44
CA THR A 2 -14.95 27.36 -17.15
C THR A 2 -15.55 25.95 -17.12
N GLN A 3 -14.70 24.96 -16.99
CA GLN A 3 -15.12 23.57 -16.90
C GLN A 3 -15.99 23.45 -15.64
N LYS A 4 -17.30 23.29 -15.82
CA LYS A 4 -18.22 23.13 -14.68
C LYS A 4 -17.82 21.89 -13.89
N ASN A 5 -17.64 22.04 -12.59
CA ASN A 5 -17.33 20.93 -11.69
C ASN A 5 -18.50 19.92 -11.65
N ILE A 6 -18.22 18.65 -11.40
CA ILE A 6 -19.21 17.56 -11.45
C ILE A 6 -20.37 17.79 -10.46
N TRP A 7 -20.10 18.40 -9.31
CA TRP A 7 -21.13 18.72 -8.30
C TRP A 7 -22.04 19.88 -8.67
N ASN A 8 -21.64 20.71 -9.67
CA ASN A 8 -22.38 21.91 -10.11
C ASN A 8 -23.27 21.65 -11.33
N ILE A 9 -23.31 20.43 -11.86
CA ILE A 9 -24.13 20.10 -13.04
C ILE A 9 -25.35 19.28 -12.62
N SER A 10 -26.41 19.38 -13.40
CA SER A 10 -27.63 18.61 -13.19
C SER A 10 -27.40 17.12 -13.52
N VAL A 11 -28.24 16.25 -12.96
CA VAL A 11 -28.19 14.81 -13.25
C VAL A 11 -28.31 14.55 -14.76
N LYS A 12 -29.17 15.32 -15.46
CA LYS A 12 -29.36 15.17 -16.91
C LYS A 12 -28.09 15.54 -17.68
N GLU A 13 -27.46 16.68 -17.39
CA GLU A 13 -26.16 17.08 -17.99
C GLU A 13 -25.07 16.06 -17.70
N LEU A 14 -25.10 15.45 -16.49
CA LEU A 14 -24.13 14.43 -16.09
C LEU A 14 -24.28 13.16 -16.94
N LEU A 15 -25.52 12.64 -17.10
CA LEU A 15 -25.79 11.46 -17.91
C LEU A 15 -25.41 11.70 -19.39
N GLU A 16 -25.71 12.87 -19.93
CA GLU A 16 -25.31 13.27 -21.29
C GLU A 16 -23.78 13.31 -21.43
N LYS A 17 -23.07 13.87 -20.44
CA LYS A 17 -21.59 13.97 -20.43
C LYS A 17 -20.92 12.58 -20.47
N TYR A 18 -21.44 11.63 -19.71
CA TYR A 18 -20.91 10.26 -19.67
C TYR A 18 -21.55 9.33 -20.71
N GLN A 19 -22.49 9.85 -21.52
CA GLN A 19 -23.22 9.07 -22.55
C GLN A 19 -23.91 7.84 -21.97
N VAL A 20 -24.52 7.99 -20.79
CA VAL A 20 -25.19 6.94 -20.04
C VAL A 20 -26.68 7.20 -19.98
N THR A 21 -27.48 6.17 -20.11
CA THR A 21 -28.94 6.21 -19.94
C THR A 21 -29.34 5.74 -18.55
N GLU A 22 -30.60 5.88 -18.16
CA GLU A 22 -31.14 5.32 -16.90
C GLU A 22 -30.99 3.80 -16.79
N GLN A 23 -30.73 3.10 -17.91
CA GLN A 23 -30.44 1.66 -17.94
C GLN A 23 -28.96 1.33 -17.67
N GLY A 24 -28.14 2.35 -17.40
CA GLY A 24 -26.71 2.19 -17.21
C GLY A 24 -25.93 2.03 -18.51
N LEU A 25 -24.64 1.73 -18.38
CA LEU A 25 -23.77 1.37 -19.51
C LEU A 25 -24.15 0.01 -20.10
N THR A 26 -23.91 -0.16 -21.39
CA THR A 26 -23.90 -1.51 -21.97
C THR A 26 -22.65 -2.26 -21.54
N THR A 27 -22.75 -3.58 -21.38
CA THR A 27 -21.60 -4.43 -21.02
C THR A 27 -20.43 -4.26 -21.99
N ALA A 28 -20.72 -4.15 -23.31
CA ALA A 28 -19.70 -3.94 -24.33
C ALA A 28 -18.96 -2.58 -24.14
N ARG A 29 -19.70 -1.50 -23.87
CA ARG A 29 -19.10 -0.18 -23.64
C ARG A 29 -18.28 -0.13 -22.36
N ALA A 30 -18.74 -0.80 -21.30
CA ALA A 30 -17.98 -0.91 -20.05
C ALA A 30 -16.64 -1.64 -20.24
N GLU A 31 -16.62 -2.69 -21.10
CA GLU A 31 -15.39 -3.44 -21.38
C GLU A 31 -14.41 -2.60 -22.23
N GLU A 32 -14.92 -1.83 -23.19
CA GLU A 32 -14.11 -0.89 -23.98
C GLU A 32 -13.49 0.18 -23.08
N LEU A 33 -14.28 0.80 -22.19
CA LEU A 33 -13.79 1.78 -21.22
C LEU A 33 -12.76 1.18 -20.24
N ARG A 34 -12.92 -0.08 -19.84
CA ARG A 34 -11.94 -0.76 -19.01
C ARG A 34 -10.60 -0.95 -19.71
N LEU A 35 -10.62 -1.25 -21.00
CA LEU A 35 -9.40 -1.35 -21.82
C LEU A 35 -8.74 0.01 -22.03
N GLU A 36 -9.53 1.08 -22.16
CA GLU A 36 -9.04 2.44 -22.36
C GLU A 36 -8.52 3.07 -21.06
N LYS A 37 -9.28 2.99 -19.97
CA LYS A 37 -9.02 3.65 -18.68
C LYS A 37 -8.25 2.79 -17.69
N GLY A 38 -8.20 1.49 -17.92
CA GLY A 38 -7.61 0.53 -16.98
C GLY A 38 -8.57 0.04 -15.90
N GLU A 39 -8.06 -0.79 -15.00
CA GLU A 39 -8.83 -1.34 -13.88
C GLU A 39 -8.95 -0.31 -12.73
N ASN A 40 -10.05 -0.39 -11.98
CA ASN A 40 -10.26 0.42 -10.79
C ASN A 40 -9.43 -0.12 -9.60
N ILE A 41 -8.13 0.11 -9.67
CA ILE A 41 -7.16 -0.27 -8.64
C ILE A 41 -6.27 0.92 -8.29
N LEU A 42 -5.90 1.03 -7.02
CA LEU A 42 -4.88 1.96 -6.60
C LEU A 42 -3.51 1.40 -6.99
N GLN A 43 -2.78 2.15 -7.82
CA GLN A 43 -1.41 1.76 -8.19
C GLN A 43 -0.52 1.84 -6.96
N GLU A 44 0.01 0.70 -6.57
CA GLU A 44 1.12 0.65 -5.62
C GLU A 44 2.40 1.18 -6.28
N SER A 45 3.38 1.57 -5.45
CA SER A 45 4.71 1.92 -5.94
C SER A 45 5.21 0.82 -6.91
N ARG A 46 5.81 1.24 -8.04
CA ARG A 46 6.25 0.35 -9.12
C ARG A 46 7.03 -0.84 -8.55
N ARG A 47 6.47 -2.02 -8.67
CA ARG A 47 7.13 -3.26 -8.27
C ARG A 47 8.29 -3.52 -9.22
N LYS A 48 9.44 -3.83 -8.66
CA LYS A 48 10.58 -4.26 -9.48
C LYS A 48 10.24 -5.59 -10.13
N SER A 49 10.51 -5.71 -11.42
CA SER A 49 10.37 -6.97 -12.15
C SER A 49 11.39 -7.99 -11.64
N ILE A 50 11.13 -9.29 -11.82
CA ILE A 50 12.07 -10.35 -11.40
C ILE A 50 13.46 -10.15 -11.98
N PRO A 51 13.64 -9.83 -13.30
CA PRO A 51 14.95 -9.51 -13.86
C PRO A 51 15.60 -8.28 -13.21
N GLU A 52 14.81 -7.26 -12.88
CA GLU A 52 15.30 -6.04 -12.23
C GLU A 52 15.80 -6.30 -10.81
N VAL A 53 15.10 -7.18 -10.06
CA VAL A 53 15.55 -7.67 -8.76
C VAL A 53 16.84 -8.47 -8.89
N PHE A 54 16.92 -9.37 -9.87
CA PHE A 54 18.12 -10.17 -10.12
C PHE A 54 19.35 -9.29 -10.44
N ILE A 55 19.19 -8.33 -11.37
CA ILE A 55 20.28 -7.40 -11.70
C ILE A 55 20.66 -6.52 -10.50
N SER A 56 19.71 -6.13 -9.68
CA SER A 56 19.98 -5.31 -8.50
C SER A 56 20.87 -6.01 -7.46
N GLN A 57 20.95 -7.36 -7.47
CA GLN A 57 21.87 -8.11 -6.61
C GLN A 57 23.33 -7.84 -6.94
N PHE A 58 23.65 -7.48 -8.19
CA PHE A 58 25.00 -7.15 -8.63
C PHE A 58 25.46 -5.73 -8.32
N ALA A 59 24.56 -4.90 -7.77
CA ALA A 59 24.89 -3.52 -7.40
C ALA A 59 25.48 -3.41 -5.96
N ASP A 60 25.58 -4.50 -5.21
CA ASP A 60 26.22 -4.52 -3.88
C ASP A 60 27.75 -4.32 -4.04
N LEU A 61 28.35 -3.48 -3.17
CA LEU A 61 29.78 -3.20 -3.20
C LEU A 61 30.62 -4.48 -3.06
N LEU A 62 30.20 -5.42 -2.23
CA LEU A 62 30.92 -6.69 -2.01
C LEU A 62 30.86 -7.56 -3.26
N VAL A 63 29.73 -7.59 -3.96
CA VAL A 63 29.57 -8.30 -5.22
C VAL A 63 30.43 -7.67 -6.32
N VAL A 64 30.54 -6.37 -6.37
CA VAL A 64 31.43 -5.65 -7.31
C VAL A 64 32.89 -6.06 -7.09
N ILE A 65 33.34 -6.19 -5.82
CA ILE A 65 34.70 -6.67 -5.49
C ILE A 65 34.89 -8.09 -6.02
N LEU A 66 33.90 -8.98 -5.87
CA LEU A 66 33.96 -10.35 -6.38
C LEU A 66 34.02 -10.40 -7.93
N ILE A 67 33.30 -9.51 -8.62
CA ILE A 67 33.36 -9.39 -10.09
C ILE A 67 34.77 -8.98 -10.53
N ILE A 68 35.36 -7.98 -9.85
CA ILE A 68 36.74 -7.56 -10.11
C ILE A 68 37.71 -8.71 -9.85
N ALA A 69 37.51 -9.45 -8.75
CA ALA A 69 38.30 -10.63 -8.41
C ALA A 69 38.22 -11.71 -9.50
N ALA A 70 37.01 -11.99 -10.02
CA ALA A 70 36.80 -12.92 -11.14
C ALA A 70 37.52 -12.48 -12.41
N ALA A 71 37.46 -11.18 -12.71
CA ALA A 71 38.19 -10.61 -13.89
C ALA A 71 39.71 -10.78 -13.75
N ILE A 72 40.27 -10.47 -12.56
CA ILE A 72 41.70 -10.64 -12.29
C ILE A 72 42.08 -12.12 -12.42
N SER A 73 41.30 -13.03 -11.86
CA SER A 73 41.51 -14.48 -11.96
C SER A 73 41.51 -14.98 -13.39
N MET A 74 40.60 -14.45 -14.23
CA MET A 74 40.50 -14.77 -15.65
C MET A 74 41.76 -14.30 -16.44
N PHE A 75 42.20 -13.05 -16.22
CA PHE A 75 43.41 -12.52 -16.84
C PHE A 75 44.68 -13.24 -16.38
N SER A 76 44.68 -13.80 -15.17
CA SER A 76 45.75 -14.61 -14.62
C SER A 76 45.81 -16.03 -15.18
N GLY A 77 44.90 -16.42 -16.08
CA GLY A 77 44.84 -17.75 -16.69
C GLY A 77 44.27 -18.83 -15.77
N ASN A 78 43.78 -18.48 -14.57
CA ASN A 78 43.18 -19.45 -13.67
C ASN A 78 41.67 -19.56 -13.90
N THR A 79 41.32 -20.36 -14.91
CA THR A 79 39.95 -20.55 -15.36
C THR A 79 39.10 -21.27 -14.33
N GLU A 80 39.67 -22.17 -13.54
CA GLU A 80 38.94 -22.92 -12.49
C GLU A 80 38.44 -21.99 -11.40
N SER A 81 39.29 -21.14 -10.82
CA SER A 81 38.89 -20.14 -9.82
C SER A 81 37.88 -19.14 -10.35
N THR A 82 38.03 -18.71 -11.59
CA THR A 82 37.09 -17.78 -12.26
C THR A 82 35.71 -18.41 -12.35
N ILE A 83 35.61 -19.68 -12.79
CA ILE A 83 34.33 -20.39 -12.90
C ILE A 83 33.67 -20.53 -11.52
N VAL A 84 34.44 -20.88 -10.49
CA VAL A 84 33.91 -21.02 -9.12
C VAL A 84 33.36 -19.69 -8.61
N ILE A 85 34.08 -18.57 -8.77
CA ILE A 85 33.61 -17.24 -8.33
C ILE A 85 32.31 -16.86 -9.06
N LEU A 86 32.27 -17.03 -10.38
CA LEU A 86 31.07 -16.73 -11.19
C LEU A 86 29.88 -17.62 -10.79
N LEU A 87 30.13 -18.90 -10.54
CA LEU A 87 29.10 -19.83 -10.09
C LEU A 87 28.49 -19.38 -8.75
N VAL A 88 29.33 -19.02 -7.79
CA VAL A 88 28.90 -18.51 -6.47
C VAL A 88 28.09 -17.22 -6.64
N LEU A 89 28.55 -16.28 -7.45
CA LEU A 89 27.82 -15.04 -7.74
C LEU A 89 26.43 -15.30 -8.31
N VAL A 90 26.33 -16.19 -9.29
CA VAL A 90 25.04 -16.55 -9.91
C VAL A 90 24.11 -17.25 -8.92
N ILE A 91 24.63 -18.21 -8.14
CA ILE A 91 23.85 -18.92 -7.13
C ILE A 91 23.31 -17.93 -6.09
N ASN A 92 24.14 -17.02 -5.59
CA ASN A 92 23.71 -16.00 -4.62
C ASN A 92 22.66 -15.04 -5.20
N ALA A 93 22.84 -14.60 -6.45
CA ALA A 93 21.85 -13.76 -7.13
C ALA A 93 20.50 -14.49 -7.29
N ILE A 94 20.52 -15.78 -7.63
CA ILE A 94 19.31 -16.62 -7.72
C ILE A 94 18.66 -16.75 -6.34
N LEU A 95 19.42 -17.10 -5.31
CA LEU A 95 18.91 -17.26 -3.94
C LEU A 95 18.29 -15.94 -3.42
N GLY A 96 18.98 -14.82 -3.57
CA GLY A 96 18.47 -13.50 -3.18
C GLY A 96 17.18 -13.15 -3.90
N THR A 97 17.11 -13.44 -5.21
CA THR A 97 15.90 -13.21 -6.01
C THR A 97 14.74 -14.09 -5.56
N LEU A 98 14.98 -15.40 -5.32
CA LEU A 98 13.96 -16.34 -4.86
C LEU A 98 13.42 -15.94 -3.48
N GLN A 99 14.29 -15.52 -2.56
CA GLN A 99 13.91 -15.03 -1.24
C GLN A 99 13.04 -13.78 -1.33
N HIS A 100 13.43 -12.81 -2.18
CA HIS A 100 12.66 -11.59 -2.42
C HIS A 100 11.26 -11.90 -2.96
N VAL A 101 11.17 -12.76 -3.99
CA VAL A 101 9.89 -13.17 -4.59
C VAL A 101 9.02 -13.93 -3.59
N LYS A 102 9.59 -14.83 -2.79
CA LYS A 102 8.85 -15.58 -1.77
C LYS A 102 8.29 -14.66 -0.67
N ALA A 103 9.10 -13.72 -0.18
CA ALA A 103 8.66 -12.71 0.78
C ALA A 103 7.52 -11.85 0.23
N GLN A 104 7.62 -11.41 -1.04
CA GLN A 104 6.59 -10.62 -1.72
C GLN A 104 5.27 -11.40 -1.85
N ARG A 105 5.31 -12.65 -2.29
CA ARG A 105 4.10 -13.51 -2.42
C ARG A 105 3.37 -13.72 -1.11
N SER A 106 4.10 -13.84 0.01
CA SER A 106 3.49 -13.99 1.33
C SER A 106 2.68 -12.75 1.74
N LEU A 107 3.12 -11.55 1.33
CA LEU A 107 2.37 -10.32 1.54
C LEU A 107 1.14 -10.22 0.62
N ASP A 108 1.29 -10.63 -0.65
CA ASP A 108 0.21 -10.56 -1.64
C ASP A 108 -0.97 -11.48 -1.29
N SER A 109 -0.70 -12.66 -0.72
CA SER A 109 -1.76 -13.59 -0.30
C SER A 109 -2.63 -13.03 0.84
N LEU A 110 -2.08 -12.20 1.71
CA LEU A 110 -2.85 -11.53 2.77
C LEU A 110 -3.78 -10.44 2.23
N ARG A 111 -3.44 -9.84 1.09
CA ARG A 111 -4.21 -8.74 0.47
C ARG A 111 -5.39 -9.23 -0.36
N GLN A 112 -5.30 -10.40 -0.98
CA GLN A 112 -6.34 -10.94 -1.86
C GLN A 112 -7.62 -11.36 -1.11
N LEU A 113 -7.57 -11.51 0.20
CA LEU A 113 -8.72 -11.91 1.03
C LEU A 113 -9.80 -10.83 1.18
N SER A 114 -9.60 -9.62 0.67
CA SER A 114 -10.47 -8.45 0.90
C SER A 114 -10.71 -7.61 -0.36
N SER A 115 -11.03 -8.22 -1.49
CA SER A 115 -11.45 -7.45 -2.67
C SER A 115 -12.94 -7.15 -2.59
N PRO A 116 -13.36 -5.88 -2.41
CA PRO A 116 -14.77 -5.52 -2.35
C PRO A 116 -15.45 -5.75 -3.71
N SER A 117 -16.76 -6.04 -3.69
CA SER A 117 -17.64 -6.05 -4.86
C SER A 117 -18.57 -4.84 -4.85
N ALA A 118 -19.19 -4.54 -5.98
CA ALA A 118 -20.21 -3.50 -6.08
C ALA A 118 -21.38 -3.95 -6.95
N LYS A 119 -22.56 -3.42 -6.64
CA LYS A 119 -23.80 -3.67 -7.34
C LYS A 119 -23.97 -2.61 -8.42
N VAL A 120 -23.75 -2.98 -9.68
CA VAL A 120 -23.85 -2.07 -10.83
C VAL A 120 -25.13 -2.35 -11.64
N ILE A 121 -25.63 -1.31 -12.32
CA ILE A 121 -26.70 -1.43 -13.32
C ILE A 121 -26.04 -1.32 -14.68
N ARG A 122 -26.05 -2.43 -15.44
CA ARG A 122 -25.60 -2.51 -16.83
C ARG A 122 -26.66 -3.21 -17.67
N ASP A 123 -26.91 -2.72 -18.87
CA ASP A 123 -27.97 -3.24 -19.77
C ASP A 123 -29.36 -3.30 -19.10
N GLY A 124 -29.66 -2.38 -18.17
CA GLY A 124 -30.89 -2.36 -17.39
C GLY A 124 -30.99 -3.44 -16.30
N VAL A 125 -29.94 -4.19 -16.05
CA VAL A 125 -29.92 -5.30 -15.08
C VAL A 125 -28.93 -5.00 -13.95
N LYS A 126 -29.40 -5.15 -12.70
CA LYS A 126 -28.55 -5.05 -11.50
C LYS A 126 -27.68 -6.30 -11.41
N ARG A 127 -26.35 -6.11 -11.35
CA ARG A 127 -25.36 -7.18 -11.26
C ARG A 127 -24.33 -6.83 -10.20
N GLU A 128 -23.80 -7.82 -9.52
CA GLU A 128 -22.65 -7.68 -8.64
C GLU A 128 -21.37 -8.01 -9.39
N ILE A 129 -20.41 -7.07 -9.39
CA ILE A 129 -19.13 -7.23 -10.05
C ILE A 129 -17.98 -6.90 -9.09
N PRO A 130 -16.78 -7.46 -9.32
CA PRO A 130 -15.59 -7.07 -8.58
C PRO A 130 -15.31 -5.58 -8.74
N SER A 131 -14.90 -4.90 -7.66
CA SER A 131 -14.62 -3.45 -7.67
C SER A 131 -13.61 -3.03 -8.75
N LYS A 132 -12.65 -3.89 -9.09
CA LYS A 132 -11.63 -3.64 -10.11
C LYS A 132 -12.19 -3.48 -11.53
N ASP A 133 -13.39 -4.02 -11.79
CA ASP A 133 -14.04 -4.02 -13.12
C ASP A 133 -15.00 -2.84 -13.31
N ILE A 134 -15.03 -1.90 -12.34
CA ILE A 134 -15.84 -0.68 -12.40
C ILE A 134 -15.12 0.35 -13.27
N VAL A 135 -15.90 1.05 -14.09
CA VAL A 135 -15.42 2.07 -15.01
C VAL A 135 -16.17 3.40 -14.80
N PRO A 136 -15.60 4.54 -15.17
CA PRO A 136 -16.33 5.82 -15.21
C PRO A 136 -17.56 5.70 -16.11
N GLY A 137 -18.72 6.16 -15.60
CA GLY A 137 -20.01 6.00 -16.26
C GLY A 137 -20.85 4.82 -15.77
N ASP A 138 -20.29 3.89 -14.97
CA ASP A 138 -21.10 2.87 -14.32
C ASP A 138 -22.10 3.48 -13.34
N MET A 139 -23.29 2.92 -13.29
CA MET A 139 -24.29 3.22 -12.28
C MET A 139 -24.20 2.20 -11.16
N ILE A 140 -23.91 2.65 -9.95
CA ILE A 140 -23.78 1.80 -8.76
C ILE A 140 -24.97 2.04 -7.83
N VAL A 141 -25.54 0.96 -7.33
CA VAL A 141 -26.55 0.99 -6.26
C VAL A 141 -25.84 0.81 -4.93
N LEU A 142 -25.99 1.79 -4.05
CA LEU A 142 -25.43 1.83 -2.70
C LEU A 142 -26.52 1.50 -1.69
N GLU A 143 -26.22 0.63 -0.75
CA GLU A 143 -27.08 0.23 0.37
C GLU A 143 -26.31 0.30 1.68
N ALA A 144 -26.99 0.44 2.82
CA ALA A 144 -26.34 0.48 4.12
C ALA A 144 -25.46 -0.75 4.36
N GLY A 145 -24.21 -0.53 4.76
CA GLY A 145 -23.17 -1.55 4.91
C GLY A 145 -22.26 -1.71 3.71
N ASP A 146 -22.60 -1.13 2.56
CA ASP A 146 -21.73 -1.19 1.37
C ASP A 146 -20.54 -0.25 1.52
N MET A 147 -19.37 -0.70 1.06
CA MET A 147 -18.18 0.14 0.89
C MET A 147 -18.24 0.81 -0.49
N ILE A 148 -18.06 2.12 -0.53
CA ILE A 148 -17.99 2.88 -1.78
C ILE A 148 -16.64 2.61 -2.44
N VAL A 149 -16.65 2.09 -3.66
CA VAL A 149 -15.48 1.55 -4.34
C VAL A 149 -14.89 2.46 -5.43
N ALA A 150 -15.58 3.56 -5.73
CA ALA A 150 -15.16 4.57 -6.71
C ALA A 150 -15.76 5.92 -6.34
N ASP A 151 -15.21 7.02 -6.85
CA ASP A 151 -15.83 8.33 -6.66
C ASP A 151 -17.02 8.49 -7.62
N GLY A 152 -18.10 9.07 -7.13
CA GLY A 152 -19.30 9.23 -7.92
C GLY A 152 -20.18 10.39 -7.51
N ARG A 153 -21.07 10.77 -8.45
CA ARG A 153 -22.13 11.74 -8.26
C ARG A 153 -23.44 11.01 -7.98
N ILE A 154 -24.12 11.38 -6.93
CA ILE A 154 -25.43 10.81 -6.58
C ILE A 154 -26.46 11.26 -7.63
N LEU A 155 -27.19 10.29 -8.16
CA LEU A 155 -28.30 10.50 -9.09
C LEU A 155 -29.62 10.58 -8.32
N HIS A 156 -29.84 9.65 -7.40
CA HIS A 156 -30.99 9.58 -6.52
C HIS A 156 -30.55 9.20 -5.11
N SER A 157 -31.01 9.96 -4.10
CA SER A 157 -30.73 9.70 -2.69
C SER A 157 -32.02 9.37 -1.93
N TYR A 158 -31.97 8.32 -1.13
CA TYR A 158 -33.04 7.94 -0.19
C TYR A 158 -32.45 7.93 1.22
N SER A 159 -32.32 9.14 1.79
CA SER A 159 -31.71 9.35 3.11
C SER A 159 -30.33 8.69 3.27
N LEU A 160 -29.52 8.74 2.20
CA LEU A 160 -28.17 8.17 2.24
C LEU A 160 -27.32 8.91 3.26
N GLN A 161 -26.66 8.17 4.14
CA GLN A 161 -25.60 8.70 4.98
C GLN A 161 -24.33 7.87 4.76
N ALA A 162 -23.21 8.56 4.66
CA ALA A 162 -21.90 7.95 4.47
C ALA A 162 -20.91 8.43 5.53
N ASN A 163 -20.08 7.52 6.01
CA ASN A 163 -18.93 7.83 6.84
C ASN A 163 -17.73 8.07 5.92
N GLU A 164 -17.25 9.30 5.88
CA GLU A 164 -16.13 9.75 5.05
C GLU A 164 -14.85 10.01 5.87
N SER A 165 -14.76 9.44 7.06
CA SER A 165 -13.63 9.65 7.98
C SER A 165 -12.25 9.33 7.38
N SER A 166 -12.19 8.42 6.40
CA SER A 166 -10.97 8.09 5.68
C SER A 166 -10.40 9.25 4.85
N LEU A 167 -11.24 10.23 4.47
CA LEU A 167 -10.84 11.39 3.66
C LEU A 167 -10.88 12.69 4.48
N THR A 168 -11.89 12.86 5.32
CA THR A 168 -12.12 14.10 6.07
C THR A 168 -11.51 14.06 7.48
N GLY A 169 -11.27 12.87 8.02
CA GLY A 169 -10.89 12.67 9.42
C GLY A 169 -12.06 12.81 10.41
N GLU A 170 -13.27 13.17 9.93
CA GLU A 170 -14.45 13.35 10.76
C GLU A 170 -15.25 12.07 10.85
N SER A 171 -15.57 11.63 12.08
CA SER A 171 -16.33 10.39 12.31
C SER A 171 -17.84 10.56 12.19
N ALA A 172 -18.33 11.79 12.06
CA ALA A 172 -19.75 12.06 11.85
C ALA A 172 -20.20 11.54 10.48
N ASN A 173 -21.39 10.94 10.44
CA ASN A 173 -21.99 10.56 9.18
C ASN A 173 -22.46 11.80 8.43
N VAL A 174 -22.14 11.87 7.15
CA VAL A 174 -22.52 12.95 6.25
C VAL A 174 -23.80 12.54 5.53
N GLU A 175 -24.85 13.36 5.65
CA GLU A 175 -26.06 13.19 4.88
C GLU A 175 -25.81 13.57 3.41
N LYS A 176 -26.24 12.71 2.49
CA LYS A 176 -26.00 12.85 1.06
C LYS A 176 -27.28 13.14 0.30
N THR A 177 -27.19 14.08 -0.64
CA THR A 177 -28.31 14.57 -1.46
C THR A 177 -28.00 14.41 -2.95
N ASP A 178 -29.03 14.45 -3.79
CA ASP A 178 -28.91 14.52 -5.26
C ASP A 178 -28.97 15.96 -5.79
N ALA A 179 -29.21 16.96 -4.93
CA ALA A 179 -29.28 18.37 -5.31
C ALA A 179 -27.99 18.89 -5.96
N VAL A 180 -28.12 19.85 -6.85
CA VAL A 180 -26.97 20.55 -7.44
C VAL A 180 -26.40 21.51 -6.39
N ILE A 181 -25.08 21.51 -6.26
CA ILE A 181 -24.37 22.41 -5.35
C ILE A 181 -23.71 23.50 -6.17
N GLU A 182 -24.08 24.76 -5.91
CA GLU A 182 -23.53 25.92 -6.61
C GLU A 182 -22.20 26.37 -5.99
N GLY A 183 -21.32 26.89 -6.84
CA GLY A 183 -20.05 27.48 -6.42
C GLY A 183 -18.91 26.44 -6.29
N ASP A 184 -17.79 26.93 -5.78
CA ASP A 184 -16.62 26.11 -5.47
C ASP A 184 -16.62 25.77 -3.97
N VAL A 185 -16.88 24.50 -3.64
CA VAL A 185 -17.02 24.03 -2.26
C VAL A 185 -15.91 23.03 -1.92
N ALA A 186 -15.51 23.02 -0.65
CA ALA A 186 -14.53 22.07 -0.16
C ALA A 186 -15.03 20.63 -0.34
N LEU A 187 -14.10 19.68 -0.35
CA LEU A 187 -14.42 18.26 -0.60
C LEU A 187 -15.47 17.73 0.39
N ALA A 188 -15.32 18.06 1.67
CA ALA A 188 -16.24 17.63 2.74
C ALA A 188 -17.67 18.18 2.58
N ASP A 189 -17.83 19.34 1.92
CA ASP A 189 -19.11 20.01 1.74
C ASP A 189 -19.86 19.57 0.48
N ARG A 190 -19.25 18.70 -0.35
CA ARG A 190 -19.87 18.16 -1.56
C ARG A 190 -20.86 17.06 -1.21
N ALA A 191 -21.98 17.43 -0.59
CA ALA A 191 -22.99 16.48 -0.14
C ALA A 191 -23.63 15.65 -1.25
N ASN A 192 -23.46 16.02 -2.52
CA ASN A 192 -23.97 15.28 -3.68
C ASN A 192 -22.91 14.36 -4.33
N MET A 193 -21.73 14.28 -3.74
CA MET A 193 -20.67 13.38 -4.16
C MET A 193 -20.45 12.29 -3.11
N VAL A 194 -19.97 11.16 -3.54
CA VAL A 194 -19.50 10.07 -2.68
C VAL A 194 -18.11 9.64 -3.13
N TYR A 195 -17.31 9.16 -2.20
CA TYR A 195 -15.88 8.94 -2.41
C TYR A 195 -15.46 7.50 -2.10
N SER A 196 -14.52 7.00 -2.88
CA SER A 196 -13.90 5.70 -2.67
C SER A 196 -13.31 5.56 -1.27
N GLY A 197 -13.54 4.41 -0.63
CA GLY A 197 -13.04 4.12 0.73
C GLY A 197 -14.00 4.58 1.85
N SER A 198 -15.13 5.21 1.52
CA SER A 198 -16.18 5.58 2.49
C SER A 198 -17.15 4.42 2.70
N LEU A 199 -17.80 4.38 3.86
CA LEU A 199 -18.78 3.38 4.24
C LEU A 199 -20.20 3.97 4.24
N VAL A 200 -21.15 3.33 3.57
CA VAL A 200 -22.56 3.68 3.67
C VAL A 200 -23.10 3.21 5.02
N THR A 201 -23.53 4.14 5.86
CA THR A 201 -23.99 3.84 7.23
C THR A 201 -25.50 3.75 7.33
N TYR A 202 -26.25 4.45 6.45
CA TYR A 202 -27.70 4.45 6.45
C TYR A 202 -28.26 4.79 5.06
N GLY A 203 -29.48 4.34 4.77
CA GLY A 203 -30.20 4.67 3.53
C GLY A 203 -29.72 3.90 2.31
N ARG A 204 -30.09 4.41 1.14
CA ARG A 204 -29.69 3.87 -0.16
C ARG A 204 -29.56 5.00 -1.17
N ALA A 205 -28.78 4.78 -2.22
CA ALA A 205 -28.68 5.73 -3.33
C ALA A 205 -28.29 5.01 -4.64
N GLU A 206 -28.51 5.72 -5.72
CA GLU A 206 -27.92 5.41 -7.01
C GLU A 206 -26.90 6.49 -7.35
N MET A 207 -25.71 6.08 -7.73
CA MET A 207 -24.63 6.99 -8.10
C MET A 207 -24.08 6.66 -9.49
N LEU A 208 -23.62 7.69 -10.19
CA LEU A 208 -22.82 7.56 -11.40
C LEU A 208 -21.34 7.67 -11.03
N VAL A 209 -20.55 6.68 -11.44
CA VAL A 209 -19.10 6.68 -11.25
C VAL A 209 -18.47 7.79 -12.11
N THR A 210 -17.70 8.65 -11.48
CA THR A 210 -17.05 9.79 -12.13
C THR A 210 -15.54 9.66 -12.20
N ALA A 211 -14.94 8.93 -11.25
CA ALA A 211 -13.51 8.64 -11.23
C ALA A 211 -13.24 7.26 -10.61
N THR A 212 -12.21 6.58 -11.12
CA THR A 212 -11.77 5.24 -10.69
C THR A 212 -10.27 5.21 -10.44
N GLY A 213 -9.80 4.27 -9.63
CA GLY A 213 -8.38 4.02 -9.36
C GLY A 213 -7.62 5.26 -8.92
N MET A 214 -6.57 5.61 -9.62
CA MET A 214 -5.70 6.75 -9.29
C MET A 214 -6.35 8.13 -9.53
N GLU A 215 -7.46 8.19 -10.27
CA GLU A 215 -8.20 9.44 -10.51
C GLU A 215 -9.15 9.78 -9.35
N THR A 216 -9.46 8.84 -8.44
CA THR A 216 -10.26 9.09 -7.23
C THR A 216 -9.52 10.02 -6.26
N GLU A 217 -10.23 10.66 -5.32
CA GLU A 217 -9.59 11.47 -4.29
C GLU A 217 -8.63 10.63 -3.44
N LEU A 218 -9.02 9.40 -3.10
CA LEU A 218 -8.13 8.43 -2.44
C LEU A 218 -6.92 8.07 -3.31
N GLY A 219 -7.12 7.93 -4.63
CA GLY A 219 -6.06 7.68 -5.61
C GLY A 219 -5.06 8.82 -5.70
N LYS A 220 -5.51 10.07 -5.64
CA LYS A 220 -4.63 11.25 -5.61
C LYS A 220 -3.75 11.25 -4.37
N ILE A 221 -4.32 10.94 -3.20
CA ILE A 221 -3.55 10.79 -1.94
C ILE A 221 -2.52 9.67 -2.08
N ALA A 222 -2.91 8.50 -2.60
CA ALA A 222 -2.01 7.39 -2.86
C ALA A 222 -0.87 7.78 -3.83
N GLY A 223 -1.18 8.58 -4.86
CA GLY A 223 -0.19 9.13 -5.79
C GLY A 223 0.85 10.02 -5.11
N LEU A 224 0.42 10.92 -4.22
CA LEU A 224 1.31 11.75 -3.42
C LEU A 224 2.19 10.91 -2.49
N MET A 225 1.64 9.87 -1.87
CA MET A 225 2.40 8.93 -1.04
C MET A 225 3.45 8.16 -1.86
N ASN A 226 3.09 7.70 -3.06
CA ASN A 226 4.00 6.98 -3.96
C ASN A 226 5.12 7.88 -4.51
N ALA A 227 4.86 9.18 -4.70
CA ALA A 227 5.86 10.16 -5.11
C ALA A 227 6.88 10.49 -4.01
N ALA A 228 6.56 10.22 -2.74
CA ALA A 228 7.48 10.39 -1.65
C ALA A 228 8.63 9.37 -1.76
N LYS A 229 9.89 9.87 -1.81
CA LYS A 229 11.06 9.00 -1.91
C LYS A 229 11.15 8.08 -0.69
N GLU A 230 11.25 6.78 -0.95
CA GLU A 230 11.59 5.82 0.11
C GLU A 230 12.93 6.20 0.74
N ARG A 231 12.94 6.43 2.05
CA ARG A 231 14.18 6.62 2.81
C ARG A 231 14.72 5.25 3.23
N LYS A 232 16.05 5.15 3.30
CA LYS A 232 16.69 3.96 3.88
C LYS A 232 16.31 3.85 5.35
N THR A 233 16.11 2.63 5.83
CA THR A 233 15.89 2.38 7.24
C THR A 233 17.20 2.53 8.04
N PRO A 234 17.14 2.78 9.36
CA PRO A 234 18.34 2.86 10.21
C PRO A 234 19.23 1.61 10.12
N LEU A 235 18.65 0.42 10.02
CA LEU A 235 19.40 -0.83 9.84
C LEU A 235 20.09 -0.86 8.47
N GLN A 236 19.39 -0.46 7.40
CA GLN A 236 19.99 -0.40 6.06
C GLN A 236 21.18 0.55 6.04
N GLU A 237 21.07 1.74 6.63
CA GLU A 237 22.20 2.67 6.74
C GLU A 237 23.36 2.08 7.57
N SER A 238 23.05 1.38 8.64
CA SER A 238 24.07 0.73 9.50
C SER A 238 24.75 -0.41 8.77
N LEU A 239 24.00 -1.23 8.01
CA LEU A 239 24.54 -2.29 7.18
C LEU A 239 25.39 -1.77 6.03
N ASP A 240 24.96 -0.70 5.35
CA ASP A 240 25.76 -0.05 4.30
C ASP A 240 27.10 0.47 4.85
N LYS A 241 27.07 1.13 6.03
CA LYS A 241 28.27 1.61 6.70
C LYS A 241 29.18 0.45 7.14
N PHE A 242 28.59 -0.64 7.68
CA PHE A 242 29.32 -1.84 8.05
C PHE A 242 29.97 -2.48 6.84
N SER A 243 29.21 -2.72 5.77
CA SER A 243 29.72 -3.32 4.52
C SER A 243 30.83 -2.49 3.89
N SER A 244 30.70 -1.15 3.89
CA SER A 244 31.74 -0.25 3.38
C SER A 244 33.02 -0.32 4.22
N ARG A 245 32.92 -0.33 5.56
CA ARG A 245 34.07 -0.46 6.45
C ARG A 245 34.75 -1.82 6.31
N LEU A 246 33.95 -2.88 6.21
CA LEU A 246 34.45 -4.23 6.01
C LEU A 246 35.16 -4.36 4.66
N ALA A 247 34.59 -3.81 3.59
CA ALA A 247 35.23 -3.79 2.26
C ALA A 247 36.61 -3.09 2.29
N ILE A 248 36.71 -1.93 2.94
CA ILE A 248 37.97 -1.21 3.12
C ILE A 248 38.96 -2.07 3.89
N LEU A 249 38.54 -2.69 5.00
CA LEU A 249 39.42 -3.55 5.81
C LEU A 249 39.93 -4.76 4.99
N ILE A 250 39.06 -5.42 4.23
CA ILE A 250 39.45 -6.52 3.34
C ILE A 250 40.45 -6.06 2.31
N LEU A 251 40.25 -4.91 1.66
CA LEU A 251 41.17 -4.36 0.68
C LEU A 251 42.54 -4.06 1.29
N ILE A 252 42.60 -3.53 2.52
CA ILE A 252 43.86 -3.28 3.24
C ILE A 252 44.58 -4.60 3.54
N ILE A 253 43.86 -5.61 4.04
CA ILE A 253 44.44 -6.91 4.32
C ILE A 253 44.96 -7.57 3.04
N CYS A 254 44.18 -7.51 1.94
CA CYS A 254 44.58 -8.03 0.64
C CYS A 254 45.86 -7.32 0.12
N ALA A 255 45.95 -6.00 0.26
CA ALA A 255 47.14 -5.24 -0.14
C ALA A 255 48.37 -5.63 0.70
N VAL A 256 48.22 -5.80 2.00
CA VAL A 256 49.32 -6.25 2.88
C VAL A 256 49.79 -7.65 2.51
N VAL A 257 48.85 -8.59 2.32
CA VAL A 257 49.15 -9.97 1.93
C VAL A 257 49.80 -10.00 0.53
N PHE A 258 49.31 -9.23 -0.40
CA PHE A 258 49.90 -9.07 -1.75
C PHE A 258 51.35 -8.60 -1.65
N CYS A 259 51.65 -7.56 -0.86
CA CYS A 259 53.04 -7.07 -0.65
C CYS A 259 53.92 -8.13 0.02
N LEU A 260 53.39 -8.88 1.01
CA LEU A 260 54.14 -9.97 1.65
C LEU A 260 54.45 -11.11 0.67
N CYS A 261 53.53 -11.44 -0.23
CA CYS A 261 53.76 -12.46 -1.26
C CYS A 261 54.86 -12.03 -2.25
N ILE A 262 54.86 -10.76 -2.67
CA ILE A 262 55.94 -10.21 -3.50
C ILE A 262 57.27 -10.18 -2.75
N TYR A 263 57.28 -9.80 -1.47
CA TYR A 263 58.49 -9.81 -0.64
C TYR A 263 59.09 -11.22 -0.53
N ARG A 264 58.22 -12.26 -0.50
CA ARG A 264 58.60 -13.66 -0.55
C ARG A 264 59.05 -14.16 -1.92
N ARG A 265 59.16 -13.28 -2.92
CA ARG A 265 59.51 -13.55 -4.31
C ARG A 265 58.55 -14.47 -5.05
N MET A 266 57.30 -14.50 -4.66
CA MET A 266 56.26 -15.12 -5.48
C MET A 266 56.07 -14.35 -6.77
N THR A 267 55.58 -15.02 -7.81
CA THR A 267 55.24 -14.31 -9.06
C THR A 267 54.17 -13.29 -8.81
N LEU A 268 54.11 -12.22 -9.60
CA LEU A 268 53.08 -11.18 -9.48
C LEU A 268 51.69 -11.81 -9.62
N LEU A 269 51.55 -12.77 -10.49
CA LEU A 269 50.30 -13.47 -10.80
C LEU A 269 49.83 -14.28 -9.58
N ASP A 270 50.71 -15.09 -8.98
CA ASP A 270 50.38 -15.91 -7.79
C ASP A 270 50.07 -15.02 -6.60
N SER A 271 50.75 -13.90 -6.40
CA SER A 271 50.48 -12.90 -5.36
C SER A 271 49.09 -12.28 -5.50
N MET A 272 48.70 -11.93 -6.75
CA MET A 272 47.35 -11.43 -7.01
C MET A 272 46.28 -12.51 -6.75
N MET A 273 46.54 -13.73 -7.19
CA MET A 273 45.61 -14.84 -6.97
C MET A 273 45.37 -15.12 -5.50
N PHE A 274 46.42 -15.07 -4.68
CA PHE A 274 46.32 -15.29 -3.25
C PHE A 274 45.49 -14.15 -2.57
N ALA A 275 45.74 -12.91 -2.96
CA ALA A 275 45.00 -11.74 -2.46
C ALA A 275 43.51 -11.83 -2.85
N VAL A 276 43.21 -12.24 -4.10
CA VAL A 276 41.84 -12.45 -4.59
C VAL A 276 41.12 -13.57 -3.83
N ALA A 277 41.80 -14.71 -3.64
CA ALA A 277 41.21 -15.83 -2.89
C ALA A 277 40.88 -15.42 -1.45
N LEU A 278 41.74 -14.62 -0.81
CA LEU A 278 41.51 -14.08 0.51
C LEU A 278 40.32 -13.10 0.53
N ALA A 279 40.19 -12.23 -0.48
CA ALA A 279 39.06 -11.32 -0.61
C ALA A 279 37.74 -12.08 -0.70
N VAL A 280 37.65 -13.10 -1.57
CA VAL A 280 36.48 -13.95 -1.71
C VAL A 280 36.10 -14.64 -0.40
N ALA A 281 37.07 -15.21 0.29
CA ALA A 281 36.84 -15.93 1.56
C ALA A 281 36.40 -15.01 2.71
N ALA A 282 36.75 -13.71 2.67
CA ALA A 282 36.48 -12.75 3.72
C ALA A 282 35.08 -12.07 3.59
N ILE A 283 34.38 -12.21 2.46
CA ILE A 283 33.09 -11.56 2.22
C ILE A 283 31.95 -12.38 2.84
N PRO A 284 31.15 -11.79 3.75
CA PRO A 284 30.00 -12.47 4.36
C PRO A 284 28.79 -12.47 3.39
N GLU A 285 28.75 -13.40 2.46
CA GLU A 285 27.70 -13.46 1.41
C GLU A 285 26.29 -13.65 1.99
N ALA A 286 26.14 -14.29 3.15
CA ALA A 286 24.86 -14.58 3.77
C ALA A 286 24.21 -13.37 4.49
N LEU A 287 24.91 -12.24 4.64
CA LEU A 287 24.44 -11.12 5.48
C LEU A 287 23.09 -10.56 5.03
N SER A 288 22.94 -10.21 3.76
CA SER A 288 21.69 -9.67 3.20
C SER A 288 20.54 -10.67 3.28
N SER A 289 20.83 -11.95 3.07
CA SER A 289 19.85 -13.04 3.15
C SER A 289 19.33 -13.24 4.57
N ILE A 290 20.22 -13.23 5.57
CA ILE A 290 19.86 -13.39 6.98
C ILE A 290 18.93 -12.22 7.41
N VAL A 291 19.26 -10.99 7.05
CA VAL A 291 18.42 -9.81 7.37
C VAL A 291 17.01 -9.96 6.79
N THR A 292 16.90 -10.35 5.53
CA THR A 292 15.60 -10.56 4.87
C THR A 292 14.79 -11.66 5.55
N ILE A 293 15.43 -12.76 5.94
CA ILE A 293 14.79 -13.88 6.66
C ILE A 293 14.27 -13.41 8.03
N VAL A 294 15.09 -12.68 8.79
CA VAL A 294 14.71 -12.16 10.11
C VAL A 294 13.53 -11.20 10.00
N GLN A 295 13.54 -10.29 9.01
CA GLN A 295 12.40 -9.39 8.74
C GLN A 295 11.14 -10.15 8.37
N ALA A 296 11.25 -11.23 7.57
CA ALA A 296 10.11 -12.08 7.21
C ALA A 296 9.53 -12.80 8.44
N PHE A 297 10.35 -13.32 9.34
CA PHE A 297 9.89 -13.91 10.61
C PHE A 297 9.23 -12.86 11.51
N GLY A 298 9.80 -11.67 11.60
CA GLY A 298 9.22 -10.54 12.34
C GLY A 298 7.82 -10.20 11.82
N THR A 299 7.67 -10.07 10.51
CA THR A 299 6.38 -9.80 9.86
C THR A 299 5.36 -10.91 10.15
N GLN A 300 5.77 -12.18 10.05
CA GLN A 300 4.89 -13.30 10.33
C GLN A 300 4.43 -13.32 11.80
N LYS A 301 5.32 -13.00 12.74
CA LYS A 301 4.97 -12.90 14.17
C LYS A 301 3.98 -11.76 14.43
N MET A 302 4.19 -10.60 13.81
CA MET A 302 3.28 -9.45 13.93
C MET A 302 1.90 -9.75 13.32
N ALA A 303 1.84 -10.44 12.18
CA ALA A 303 0.58 -10.85 11.57
C ALA A 303 -0.25 -11.77 12.48
N LYS A 304 0.39 -12.63 13.29
CA LYS A 304 -0.29 -13.46 14.30
C LYS A 304 -0.91 -12.63 15.44
N GLU A 305 -0.36 -11.46 15.71
CA GLU A 305 -0.88 -10.49 16.68
C GLU A 305 -1.80 -9.45 16.02
N ASN A 306 -2.41 -9.79 14.86
CA ASN A 306 -3.31 -8.95 14.08
C ASN A 306 -2.68 -7.63 13.55
N ALA A 307 -1.35 -7.52 13.54
CA ALA A 307 -0.63 -6.39 12.96
C ALA A 307 -0.16 -6.73 11.55
N ILE A 308 -0.87 -6.20 10.54
CA ILE A 308 -0.56 -6.44 9.12
C ILE A 308 0.46 -5.42 8.65
N ILE A 309 1.64 -5.90 8.27
CA ILE A 309 2.73 -5.06 7.76
C ILE A 309 2.68 -5.03 6.23
N LYS A 310 2.57 -3.85 5.66
CA LYS A 310 2.55 -3.64 4.21
C LYS A 310 3.94 -3.66 3.56
N ASN A 311 4.98 -3.33 4.31
CA ASN A 311 6.36 -3.26 3.83
C ASN A 311 7.28 -3.96 4.83
N LEU A 312 8.04 -4.99 4.37
CA LEU A 312 8.97 -5.74 5.21
C LEU A 312 9.99 -4.87 5.95
N LYS A 313 10.46 -3.80 5.31
CA LYS A 313 11.40 -2.85 5.90
C LYS A 313 10.82 -2.08 7.08
N ALA A 314 9.47 -1.93 7.14
CA ALA A 314 8.81 -1.21 8.22
C ALA A 314 8.86 -1.94 9.57
N VAL A 315 9.02 -3.28 9.57
CA VAL A 315 9.09 -4.09 10.81
C VAL A 315 10.24 -3.63 11.69
N GLU A 316 11.40 -3.42 11.09
CA GLU A 316 12.59 -2.94 11.80
C GLU A 316 12.42 -1.50 12.30
N SER A 317 11.86 -0.64 11.45
CA SER A 317 11.67 0.77 11.79
C SER A 317 10.76 0.96 13.02
N LEU A 318 9.78 0.07 13.24
CA LEU A 318 8.89 0.12 14.41
C LEU A 318 9.66 0.01 15.74
N GLY A 319 10.75 -0.77 15.80
CA GLY A 319 11.59 -0.89 16.98
C GLY A 319 12.48 0.34 17.25
N CYS A 320 12.63 1.25 16.29
CA CYS A 320 13.54 2.39 16.33
C CYS A 320 12.84 3.74 16.34
N VAL A 321 11.49 3.78 16.43
CA VAL A 321 10.76 5.05 16.41
C VAL A 321 10.98 5.86 17.68
N SER A 322 11.23 7.15 17.51
CA SER A 322 11.32 8.13 18.60
C SER A 322 10.11 9.05 18.67
N VAL A 323 9.32 9.10 17.59
CA VAL A 323 8.11 9.94 17.48
C VAL A 323 7.01 9.11 16.85
N ILE A 324 5.83 9.10 17.48
CA ILE A 324 4.63 8.46 16.98
C ILE A 324 3.61 9.55 16.67
N CYS A 325 3.25 9.70 15.40
CA CYS A 325 2.16 10.55 14.95
C CYS A 325 0.94 9.67 14.74
N SER A 326 -0.07 9.80 15.57
CA SER A 326 -1.27 9.00 15.50
C SER A 326 -2.48 9.86 15.11
N ASP A 327 -3.30 9.35 14.23
CA ASP A 327 -4.61 9.93 13.98
C ASP A 327 -5.51 9.68 15.20
N LYS A 328 -6.49 10.58 15.41
CA LYS A 328 -7.44 10.46 16.52
C LYS A 328 -8.52 9.43 16.18
N THR A 329 -9.16 9.61 15.04
CA THR A 329 -10.40 8.91 14.69
C THR A 329 -10.13 7.50 14.16
N GLY A 330 -10.72 6.49 14.82
CA GLY A 330 -10.52 5.08 14.42
C GLY A 330 -9.16 4.49 14.77
N THR A 331 -8.23 5.29 15.34
CA THR A 331 -6.89 4.87 15.77
C THR A 331 -6.74 4.99 17.28
N LEU A 332 -6.81 6.19 17.81
CA LEU A 332 -6.85 6.41 19.28
C LEU A 332 -8.25 6.20 19.85
N THR A 333 -9.26 6.38 19.03
CA THR A 333 -10.67 6.14 19.37
C THR A 333 -11.21 4.99 18.52
N GLN A 334 -12.30 4.37 18.97
CA GLN A 334 -12.96 3.25 18.28
C GLN A 334 -13.92 3.71 17.19
N ASN A 335 -13.96 5.00 16.85
CA ASN A 335 -14.99 5.59 15.96
C ASN A 335 -16.41 5.22 16.40
N LYS A 336 -16.64 5.14 17.71
CA LYS A 336 -17.89 4.75 18.32
C LYS A 336 -18.21 5.68 19.48
N MET A 337 -19.39 6.29 19.42
CA MET A 337 -19.90 7.10 20.52
C MET A 337 -20.48 6.17 21.59
N THR A 338 -20.04 6.35 22.83
CA THR A 338 -20.56 5.61 23.99
C THR A 338 -20.99 6.61 25.06
N VAL A 339 -22.22 6.49 25.51
CA VAL A 339 -22.71 7.32 26.60
C VAL A 339 -21.96 6.94 27.88
N GLN A 340 -21.29 7.91 28.48
CA GLN A 340 -20.51 7.73 29.71
C GLN A 340 -21.29 8.19 30.92
N GLN A 341 -22.02 9.28 30.80
CA GLN A 341 -22.81 9.86 31.89
C GLN A 341 -24.08 10.50 31.34
N ILE A 342 -25.12 10.49 32.13
CA ILE A 342 -26.41 11.10 31.83
C ILE A 342 -26.72 12.10 32.95
N TYR A 343 -27.03 13.34 32.53
CA TYR A 343 -27.39 14.40 33.47
C TYR A 343 -28.91 14.67 33.41
N ILE A 344 -29.62 14.40 34.51
CA ILE A 344 -31.06 14.63 34.62
C ILE A 344 -31.35 15.21 36.04
N GLU A 345 -32.14 16.25 36.11
CA GLU A 345 -32.60 16.88 37.37
C GLU A 345 -31.46 17.17 38.36
N ASP A 346 -30.40 17.84 37.86
CA ASP A 346 -29.20 18.19 38.63
C ASP A 346 -28.43 17.00 39.23
N ARG A 347 -28.61 15.80 38.67
CA ARG A 347 -27.90 14.59 39.07
C ARG A 347 -27.21 13.92 37.87
N LEU A 348 -26.03 13.39 38.13
CA LEU A 348 -25.28 12.57 37.18
C LEU A 348 -25.56 11.09 37.45
N TYR A 349 -25.85 10.35 36.36
CA TYR A 349 -26.09 8.91 36.40
C TYR A 349 -25.07 8.22 35.52
N GLU A 350 -24.60 7.06 35.95
CA GLU A 350 -23.79 6.19 35.12
C GLU A 350 -24.68 5.30 34.25
N PRO A 351 -24.18 4.81 33.06
CA PRO A 351 -24.96 3.99 32.15
C PRO A 351 -25.57 2.74 32.78
N ASP A 352 -24.89 2.13 33.75
CA ASP A 352 -25.36 0.93 34.45
C ASP A 352 -26.61 1.18 35.33
N GLN A 353 -26.91 2.45 35.59
CA GLN A 353 -28.11 2.86 36.32
C GLN A 353 -29.32 3.13 35.40
N LEU A 354 -29.10 2.97 34.07
CA LEU A 354 -30.09 3.30 33.04
C LEU A 354 -31.29 2.36 33.02
N ASP A 355 -31.12 1.09 33.41
CA ASP A 355 -32.21 0.11 33.43
C ASP A 355 -33.30 0.53 34.41
N LEU A 356 -32.94 1.22 35.51
CA LEU A 356 -33.87 1.79 36.45
C LEU A 356 -34.60 3.00 35.87
N LEU A 357 -33.92 3.85 35.11
CA LEU A 357 -34.47 5.05 34.47
C LEU A 357 -35.34 4.72 33.25
N LEU A 358 -34.93 3.75 32.40
CA LEU A 358 -35.72 3.29 31.27
C LEU A 358 -37.02 2.61 31.71
N SER A 359 -37.04 1.92 32.86
CA SER A 359 -38.27 1.38 33.43
C SER A 359 -39.24 2.48 33.87
N LEU A 360 -38.74 3.64 34.28
CA LEU A 360 -39.55 4.81 34.62
C LEU A 360 -40.06 5.57 33.40
N ILE A 361 -39.30 5.60 32.27
CA ILE A 361 -39.69 6.23 31.02
C ILE A 361 -40.81 5.43 30.33
N HIS A 362 -40.77 4.11 30.38
CA HIS A 362 -41.84 3.25 29.83
C HIS A 362 -43.20 3.38 30.60
N ILE A 363 -43.18 3.87 31.82
CA ILE A 363 -44.40 4.12 32.60
C ILE A 363 -45.12 5.43 32.16
N SER A 364 -44.39 6.32 31.44
CA SER A 364 -44.93 7.63 31.04
C SER A 364 -45.35 7.75 29.57
N GLU A 365 -45.24 6.67 28.75
CA GLU A 365 -45.80 6.70 27.40
C GLU A 365 -47.32 6.55 27.44
N PRO A 366 -48.08 7.56 26.94
CA PRO A 366 -49.53 7.40 26.82
C PRO A 366 -49.81 6.33 25.76
N THR A 367 -50.43 5.24 26.19
CA THR A 367 -51.06 4.27 25.31
C THR A 367 -51.96 4.98 24.33
N ARG A 368 -51.63 5.03 23.06
CA ARG A 368 -52.52 5.30 21.95
C ARG A 368 -52.97 4.01 21.30
#